data_cb9af308af9dcd6e758813454bf18555
#
_entry.id   cb9af308af9dcd6e758813454bf18555
#
_cell.length_a   1.000
_cell.length_b   1.000
_cell.length_c   1.000
_cell.angle_alpha   90.00
_cell.angle_beta   90.00
_cell.angle_gamma   90.00
#
_symmetry.space_group_name_H-M   'P 1'
#
loop_
_entity.id
_entity.type
_entity.pdbx_description
1 polymer ?
#
loop_
_entity_poly.entity_id
_entity_poly.type
_entity_poly.pdbx_seq_one_letter_code
_entity_poly.pdbx_strand_id
1 'polypeptide(L)'
;MVKFCCYENKLPQGAPTSPVLSNLVARHLDRDLQRFSSKNNFVYTRYADDITFSPHKNRSDWSKLVHVDEVTGGKGKLSLTLSDRLIRIITKNDFQVNERKIRLQRNTDSMQVTGLVVNQRINVKRKIIRQTRAMLNAWEKYGLELADSEFREKYDSKERYDVE
;
A
#
# COMPACT_ATOMS: atom_id res chain seq x y z
N MET A 1 -0.71 2.22 29.30
CA MET A 1 -0.37 2.75 27.97
C MET A 1 -1.60 3.14 27.13
N VAL A 2 -2.64 2.30 27.01
CA VAL A 2 -3.83 2.61 26.19
C VAL A 2 -4.45 3.97 26.54
N LYS A 3 -4.61 4.30 27.84
CA LYS A 3 -5.22 5.57 28.30
C LYS A 3 -4.47 6.84 27.86
N PHE A 4 -3.17 6.76 27.56
CA PHE A 4 -2.36 7.93 27.19
C PHE A 4 -2.08 8.04 25.69
N CYS A 5 -2.26 6.96 24.96
CA CYS A 5 -1.86 6.88 23.55
C CYS A 5 -3.03 6.61 22.61
N CYS A 6 -4.22 6.32 23.12
CA CYS A 6 -5.42 6.05 22.34
C CYS A 6 -6.50 7.08 22.65
N TYR A 7 -7.21 7.50 21.63
CA TYR A 7 -8.43 8.27 21.69
C TYR A 7 -9.58 7.41 21.17
N GLU A 8 -10.69 7.32 21.90
CA GLU A 8 -11.82 6.43 21.56
C GLU A 8 -11.44 5.00 21.19
N ASN A 9 -10.50 4.41 21.94
CA ASN A 9 -9.94 3.08 21.69
C ASN A 9 -9.20 2.89 20.35
N LYS A 10 -8.83 3.98 19.68
CA LYS A 10 -8.07 3.97 18.42
C LYS A 10 -6.76 4.73 18.57
N LEU A 11 -5.76 4.35 17.80
CA LEU A 11 -4.54 5.14 17.68
C LEU A 11 -4.83 6.39 16.85
N PRO A 12 -4.61 7.61 17.38
CA PRO A 12 -4.86 8.83 16.62
C PRO A 12 -3.96 8.92 15.41
N GLN A 13 -4.52 9.25 14.25
CA GLN A 13 -3.73 9.53 13.06
C GLN A 13 -2.93 10.82 13.25
N GLY A 14 -1.65 10.81 12.86
CA GLY A 14 -0.76 11.97 12.99
C GLY A 14 -0.13 12.15 14.38
N ALA A 15 -0.50 11.39 15.40
CA ALA A 15 0.18 11.45 16.70
C ALA A 15 1.60 10.86 16.60
N PRO A 16 2.63 11.52 17.17
CA PRO A 16 4.02 11.05 17.10
C PRO A 16 4.25 9.65 17.68
N THR A 17 3.43 9.24 18.63
CA THR A 17 3.51 7.93 19.30
C THR A 17 2.86 6.80 18.50
N SER A 18 1.90 7.09 17.61
CA SER A 18 1.12 6.08 16.90
C SER A 18 1.97 5.14 16.03
N PRO A 19 2.97 5.59 15.26
CA PRO A 19 3.83 4.68 14.49
C PRO A 19 4.64 3.72 15.37
N VAL A 20 5.15 4.20 16.49
CA VAL A 20 5.94 3.38 17.42
C VAL A 20 5.07 2.29 18.04
N LEU A 21 3.88 2.65 18.51
CA LEU A 21 2.94 1.70 19.11
C LEU A 21 2.43 0.69 18.08
N SER A 22 2.09 1.12 16.88
CA SER A 22 1.72 0.23 15.78
C SER A 22 2.81 -0.80 15.49
N ASN A 23 4.09 -0.37 15.45
CA ASN A 23 5.21 -1.27 15.25
C ASN A 23 5.41 -2.25 16.42
N LEU A 24 5.21 -1.82 17.66
CA LEU A 24 5.29 -2.70 18.82
C LEU A 24 4.20 -3.78 18.80
N VAL A 25 2.97 -3.42 18.47
CA VAL A 25 1.84 -4.35 18.34
C VAL A 25 2.09 -5.35 17.20
N ALA A 26 2.57 -4.89 16.05
CA ALA A 26 2.83 -5.73 14.89
C ALA A 26 4.10 -6.61 15.02
N ARG A 27 4.89 -6.48 16.08
CA ARG A 27 6.18 -7.17 16.26
C ARG A 27 6.09 -8.69 16.11
N HIS A 28 5.04 -9.31 16.65
CA HIS A 28 4.84 -10.75 16.54
C HIS A 28 4.46 -11.16 15.12
N LEU A 29 3.58 -10.41 14.49
CA LEU A 29 3.22 -10.57 13.07
C LEU A 29 4.45 -10.45 12.17
N ASP A 30 5.26 -9.39 12.35
CA ASP A 30 6.48 -9.16 11.57
C ASP A 30 7.44 -10.34 11.66
N ARG A 31 7.65 -10.87 12.85
CA ARG A 31 8.52 -12.03 13.07
C ARG A 31 8.01 -13.28 12.36
N ASP A 32 6.71 -13.55 12.45
CA ASP A 32 6.11 -14.74 11.85
C ASP A 32 6.09 -14.63 10.31
N LEU A 33 5.78 -13.44 9.75
CA LEU A 33 5.82 -13.17 8.32
C LEU A 33 7.25 -13.17 7.76
N GLN A 34 8.22 -12.65 8.50
CA GLN A 34 9.63 -12.71 8.12
C GLN A 34 10.14 -14.15 8.04
N ARG A 35 9.78 -15.01 9.00
CA ARG A 35 10.12 -16.44 8.98
C ARG A 35 9.45 -17.16 7.80
N PHE A 36 8.18 -16.85 7.56
CA PHE A 36 7.45 -17.40 6.42
C PHE A 36 8.10 -17.02 5.09
N SER A 37 8.45 -15.73 4.92
CA SER A 37 9.08 -15.19 3.72
C SER A 37 10.43 -15.83 3.44
N SER A 38 11.30 -15.89 4.45
CA SER A 38 12.64 -16.47 4.33
C SER A 38 12.59 -17.95 3.90
N LYS A 39 11.62 -18.71 4.42
CA LYS A 39 11.43 -20.13 4.05
C LYS A 39 10.94 -20.33 2.60
N ASN A 40 10.27 -19.33 2.03
CA ASN A 40 9.68 -19.42 0.69
C ASN A 40 10.42 -18.55 -0.35
N ASN A 41 11.63 -18.07 -0.03
CA ASN A 41 12.44 -17.21 -0.89
C ASN A 41 11.79 -15.89 -1.26
N PHE A 42 11.07 -15.27 -0.32
CA PHE A 42 10.57 -13.90 -0.44
C PHE A 42 11.26 -12.96 0.55
N VAL A 43 11.31 -11.70 0.20
CA VAL A 43 11.66 -10.61 1.10
C VAL A 43 10.37 -9.99 1.61
N TYR A 44 10.23 -9.90 2.90
CA TYR A 44 9.12 -9.26 3.59
C TYR A 44 9.49 -7.84 4.00
N THR A 45 8.60 -6.90 3.72
CA THR A 45 8.70 -5.53 4.24
C THR A 45 7.32 -5.04 4.66
N ARG A 46 7.28 -4.18 5.68
CA ARG A 46 6.05 -3.52 6.13
C ARG A 46 6.29 -2.04 6.36
N TYR A 47 5.35 -1.23 5.91
CA TYR A 47 5.25 0.18 6.22
C TYR A 47 3.84 0.45 6.76
N ALA A 48 3.73 0.75 8.04
CA ALA A 48 2.45 0.84 8.77
C ALA A 48 1.57 -0.40 8.55
N ASP A 49 0.45 -0.28 7.86
CA ASP A 49 -0.48 -1.35 7.49
C ASP A 49 -0.16 -2.01 6.13
N ASP A 50 0.71 -1.39 5.33
CA ASP A 50 1.08 -1.92 4.01
C ASP A 50 2.16 -3.00 4.13
N ILE A 51 1.81 -4.24 3.75
CA ILE A 51 2.70 -5.39 3.70
C ILE A 51 3.07 -5.68 2.26
N THR A 52 4.37 -5.85 2.00
CA THR A 52 4.89 -6.19 0.67
C THR A 52 5.77 -7.42 0.72
N PHE A 53 5.53 -8.36 -0.20
CA PHE A 53 6.38 -9.52 -0.46
C PHE A 53 7.03 -9.35 -1.81
N SER A 54 8.36 -9.39 -1.85
CA SER A 54 9.14 -9.33 -3.08
C SER A 54 9.89 -10.64 -3.30
N PRO A 55 10.02 -11.14 -4.54
CA PRO A 55 10.75 -12.39 -4.79
C PRO A 55 12.25 -12.19 -4.53
N HIS A 56 12.87 -13.17 -3.89
CA HIS A 56 14.33 -13.22 -3.76
C HIS A 56 14.91 -14.01 -4.93
N LYS A 57 15.35 -13.31 -5.99
CA LYS A 57 15.79 -13.91 -7.25
C LYS A 57 14.70 -14.80 -7.89
N ASN A 58 14.93 -15.46 -8.98
CA ASN A 58 13.94 -16.25 -9.73
C ASN A 58 13.51 -17.58 -9.07
N ARG A 59 13.60 -17.71 -7.74
CA ARG A 59 13.34 -18.96 -7.01
C ARG A 59 12.07 -18.92 -6.15
N SER A 60 11.28 -17.86 -6.24
CA SER A 60 10.10 -17.71 -5.39
C SER A 60 8.88 -18.37 -6.03
N ASP A 61 8.20 -19.20 -5.27
CA ASP A 61 6.94 -19.83 -5.69
C ASP A 61 5.75 -19.01 -5.21
N TRP A 62 5.14 -18.26 -6.12
CA TRP A 62 4.01 -17.35 -5.83
C TRP A 62 2.78 -18.07 -5.30
N SER A 63 2.59 -19.38 -5.61
CA SER A 63 1.47 -20.17 -5.08
C SER A 63 1.49 -20.27 -3.54
N LYS A 64 2.65 -20.04 -2.93
CA LYS A 64 2.77 -19.97 -1.46
C LYS A 64 2.19 -18.69 -0.85
N LEU A 65 2.06 -17.64 -1.65
CA LEU A 65 1.49 -16.36 -1.21
C LEU A 65 0.04 -16.18 -1.65
N VAL A 66 -0.23 -16.43 -2.93
CA VAL A 66 -1.52 -16.12 -3.56
C VAL A 66 -2.00 -17.25 -4.47
N HIS A 67 -3.30 -17.45 -4.50
CA HIS A 67 -4.00 -18.21 -5.53
C HIS A 67 -4.63 -17.22 -6.51
N VAL A 68 -4.50 -17.53 -7.79
CA VAL A 68 -5.04 -16.72 -8.89
C VAL A 68 -6.14 -17.56 -9.53
N ASP A 69 -7.39 -17.20 -9.28
CA ASP A 69 -8.54 -17.87 -9.89
C ASP A 69 -8.99 -17.06 -11.11
N GLU A 70 -9.08 -17.72 -12.27
CA GLU A 70 -9.72 -17.14 -13.44
C GLU A 70 -11.22 -17.10 -13.22
N VAL A 71 -11.79 -15.91 -13.06
CA VAL A 71 -13.23 -15.75 -13.02
C VAL A 71 -13.79 -16.00 -14.41
N THR A 72 -14.37 -17.16 -14.63
CA THR A 72 -15.15 -17.51 -15.83
C THR A 72 -16.39 -16.62 -15.90
N GLY A 73 -16.30 -15.52 -16.65
CA GLY A 73 -17.41 -14.60 -16.88
C GLY A 73 -16.97 -13.22 -17.32
N GLY A 74 -16.72 -13.04 -18.60
CA GLY A 74 -16.67 -11.76 -19.31
C GLY A 74 -15.77 -10.66 -18.75
N LYS A 75 -14.64 -10.44 -19.41
CA LYS A 75 -13.57 -9.47 -19.14
C LYS A 75 -12.58 -9.85 -18.01
N GLY A 76 -11.93 -11.02 -18.12
CA GLY A 76 -10.61 -11.29 -17.52
C GLY A 76 -10.27 -10.70 -16.14
N LYS A 77 -11.23 -10.61 -15.21
CA LYS A 77 -10.97 -10.13 -13.87
C LYS A 77 -10.37 -11.29 -13.06
N LEU A 78 -9.07 -11.26 -12.88
CA LEU A 78 -8.37 -12.21 -12.01
C LEU A 78 -8.82 -11.96 -10.56
N SER A 79 -9.35 -12.99 -9.92
CA SER A 79 -9.56 -13.01 -8.47
C SER A 79 -8.25 -13.41 -7.80
N LEU A 80 -7.78 -12.59 -6.87
CA LEU A 80 -6.59 -12.86 -6.08
C LEU A 80 -7.00 -13.19 -4.66
N THR A 81 -6.67 -14.40 -4.20
CA THR A 81 -6.86 -14.80 -2.81
C THR A 81 -5.51 -15.13 -2.17
N LEU A 82 -5.33 -14.77 -0.90
CA LEU A 82 -4.13 -15.15 -0.17
C LEU A 82 -4.14 -16.63 0.16
N SER A 83 -2.96 -17.24 0.22
CA SER A 83 -2.83 -18.63 0.66
C SER A 83 -3.34 -18.81 2.11
N ASP A 84 -3.99 -19.94 2.40
CA ASP A 84 -4.51 -20.26 3.72
C ASP A 84 -3.45 -20.15 4.82
N ARG A 85 -2.21 -20.49 4.49
CA ARG A 85 -1.10 -20.40 5.42
C ARG A 85 -0.79 -18.96 5.81
N LEU A 86 -0.83 -18.05 4.84
CA LEU A 86 -0.59 -16.62 5.09
C LEU A 86 -1.74 -16.02 5.89
N ILE A 87 -2.98 -16.36 5.54
CA ILE A 87 -4.18 -15.94 6.29
C ILE A 87 -4.09 -16.40 7.74
N ARG A 88 -3.73 -17.67 8.00
CA ARG A 88 -3.57 -18.19 9.37
C ARG A 88 -2.50 -17.47 10.17
N ILE A 89 -1.38 -17.07 9.55
CA ILE A 89 -0.34 -16.30 10.25
C ILE A 89 -0.89 -14.93 10.66
N ILE A 90 -1.62 -14.27 9.77
CA ILE A 90 -2.16 -12.93 10.01
C ILE A 90 -3.24 -12.99 11.11
N THR A 91 -4.21 -13.90 11.01
CA THR A 91 -5.31 -14.07 11.97
C THR A 91 -4.83 -14.52 13.35
N LYS A 92 -3.82 -15.38 13.42
CA LYS A 92 -3.21 -15.81 14.69
C LYS A 92 -2.60 -14.63 15.48
N ASN A 93 -2.21 -13.59 14.80
CA ASN A 93 -1.65 -12.38 15.39
C ASN A 93 -2.70 -11.26 15.57
N ASP A 94 -4.01 -11.59 15.52
CA ASP A 94 -5.14 -10.68 15.73
C ASP A 94 -5.26 -9.58 14.66
N PHE A 95 -4.73 -9.83 13.44
CA PHE A 95 -4.89 -8.94 12.30
C PHE A 95 -5.85 -9.52 11.26
N GLN A 96 -6.47 -8.63 10.49
CA GLN A 96 -7.36 -8.97 9.38
C GLN A 96 -6.80 -8.43 8.06
N VAL A 97 -7.04 -9.18 6.99
CA VAL A 97 -6.64 -8.79 5.63
C VAL A 97 -7.75 -7.97 4.99
N ASN A 98 -7.39 -6.83 4.42
CA ASN A 98 -8.30 -6.12 3.53
C ASN A 98 -8.17 -6.69 2.11
N GLU A 99 -9.06 -7.61 1.74
CA GLU A 99 -9.04 -8.31 0.45
C GLU A 99 -9.11 -7.35 -0.75
N ARG A 100 -9.78 -6.20 -0.61
CA ARG A 100 -9.90 -5.19 -1.68
C ARG A 100 -8.56 -4.52 -2.00
N LYS A 101 -7.61 -4.55 -1.05
CA LYS A 101 -6.26 -3.96 -1.21
C LYS A 101 -5.22 -4.96 -1.71
N ILE A 102 -5.54 -6.25 -1.84
CA ILE A 102 -4.59 -7.26 -2.34
C ILE A 102 -4.26 -6.96 -3.80
N ARG A 103 -2.97 -6.89 -4.10
CA ARG A 103 -2.46 -6.62 -5.46
C ARG A 103 -1.28 -7.50 -5.78
N LEU A 104 -1.29 -8.12 -6.95
CA LEU A 104 -0.13 -8.76 -7.55
C LEU A 104 0.39 -7.84 -8.67
N GLN A 105 1.66 -7.44 -8.55
CA GLN A 105 2.30 -6.56 -9.52
C GLN A 105 3.42 -7.32 -10.24
N ARG A 106 3.48 -7.22 -11.56
CA ARG A 106 4.48 -7.86 -12.39
C ARG A 106 5.47 -6.82 -12.93
N ASN A 107 6.66 -7.26 -13.36
CA ASN A 107 7.67 -6.38 -13.96
C ASN A 107 7.17 -5.62 -15.21
N THR A 108 6.16 -6.15 -15.90
CA THR A 108 5.49 -5.50 -17.03
C THR A 108 4.61 -4.34 -16.60
N ASP A 109 4.23 -4.30 -15.32
CA ASP A 109 3.34 -3.29 -14.77
C ASP A 109 4.14 -2.17 -14.10
N SER A 110 3.49 -1.05 -13.80
CA SER A 110 4.08 -0.02 -12.95
C SER A 110 4.03 -0.50 -11.49
N MET A 111 5.10 -1.17 -11.05
CA MET A 111 5.21 -1.65 -9.67
C MET A 111 5.29 -0.48 -8.70
N GLN A 112 4.44 -0.51 -7.69
CA GLN A 112 4.32 0.56 -6.71
C GLN A 112 4.38 0.01 -5.28
N VAL A 113 5.21 0.64 -4.46
CA VAL A 113 5.31 0.36 -3.02
C VAL A 113 5.19 1.70 -2.29
N THR A 114 4.26 1.80 -1.34
CA THR A 114 4.01 3.04 -0.56
C THR A 114 3.87 4.30 -1.42
N GLY A 115 3.21 4.17 -2.59
CA GLY A 115 2.99 5.29 -3.51
C GLY A 115 4.14 5.60 -4.48
N LEU A 116 5.32 5.02 -4.30
CA LEU A 116 6.47 5.19 -5.18
C LEU A 116 6.53 4.09 -6.25
N VAL A 117 6.96 4.43 -7.45
CA VAL A 117 7.27 3.47 -8.53
C VAL A 117 8.65 2.87 -8.28
N VAL A 118 8.76 1.53 -8.30
CA VAL A 118 9.98 0.80 -7.90
C VAL A 118 10.53 -0.15 -8.98
N ASN A 119 10.18 0.02 -10.26
CA ASN A 119 10.60 -0.87 -11.33
C ASN A 119 12.14 -0.90 -11.50
N GLN A 120 12.74 0.10 -12.14
CA GLN A 120 14.18 0.18 -12.37
C GLN A 120 14.87 1.14 -11.39
N ARG A 121 14.23 2.29 -11.15
CA ARG A 121 14.68 3.30 -10.19
C ARG A 121 13.48 3.78 -9.40
N ILE A 122 13.69 4.07 -8.13
CA ILE A 122 12.66 4.65 -7.27
C ILE A 122 12.29 6.03 -7.81
N ASN A 123 11.01 6.25 -8.07
CA ASN A 123 10.51 7.52 -8.59
C ASN A 123 9.05 7.75 -8.16
N VAL A 124 8.60 8.99 -8.25
CA VAL A 124 7.19 9.34 -8.08
C VAL A 124 6.41 9.04 -9.38
N LYS A 125 5.11 8.86 -9.27
CA LYS A 125 4.24 8.65 -10.45
C LYS A 125 4.38 9.82 -11.43
N ARG A 126 4.49 9.52 -12.71
CA ARG A 126 4.53 10.56 -13.77
C ARG A 126 3.34 11.52 -13.73
N LYS A 127 2.17 11.04 -13.30
CA LYS A 127 0.98 11.88 -13.11
C LYS A 127 1.27 13.02 -12.13
N ILE A 128 1.87 12.73 -10.96
CA ILE A 128 2.22 13.73 -9.94
C ILE A 128 3.19 14.76 -10.52
N ILE A 129 4.26 14.30 -11.18
CA ILE A 129 5.25 15.22 -11.79
C ILE A 129 4.58 16.15 -12.81
N ARG A 130 3.71 15.61 -13.67
CA ARG A 130 2.98 16.40 -14.69
C ARG A 130 2.04 17.41 -14.04
N GLN A 131 1.29 16.99 -13.02
CA GLN A 131 0.39 17.88 -12.29
C GLN A 131 1.16 19.01 -11.59
N THR A 132 2.23 18.69 -10.87
CA THR A 132 3.06 19.70 -10.20
C THR A 132 3.66 20.70 -11.20
N ARG A 133 4.18 20.22 -12.36
CA ARG A 133 4.69 21.11 -13.41
C ARG A 133 3.60 22.01 -14.00
N ALA A 134 2.40 21.46 -14.22
CA ALA A 134 1.27 22.25 -14.72
C ALA A 134 0.85 23.33 -13.74
N MET A 135 0.82 23.01 -12.43
CA MET A 135 0.52 23.98 -11.37
C MET A 135 1.56 25.10 -11.32
N LEU A 136 2.84 24.76 -11.34
CA LEU A 136 3.92 25.75 -11.31
C LEU A 136 3.90 26.67 -12.53
N ASN A 137 3.66 26.13 -13.72
CA ASN A 137 3.53 26.91 -14.95
C ASN A 137 2.28 27.81 -14.94
N ALA A 138 1.16 27.33 -14.39
CA ALA A 138 -0.05 28.15 -14.23
C ALA A 138 0.19 29.29 -13.23
N TRP A 139 0.84 28.99 -12.10
CA TRP A 139 1.22 30.00 -11.10
C TRP A 139 2.14 31.09 -11.70
N GLU A 140 3.16 30.69 -12.45
CA GLU A 140 4.09 31.63 -13.09
C GLU A 140 3.39 32.53 -14.10
N LYS A 141 2.42 32.01 -14.88
CA LYS A 141 1.72 32.76 -15.93
C LYS A 141 0.56 33.63 -15.44
N TYR A 142 -0.22 33.14 -14.49
CA TYR A 142 -1.52 33.72 -14.13
C TYR A 142 -1.57 34.22 -12.69
N GLY A 143 -0.52 34.01 -11.90
CA GLY A 143 -0.48 34.30 -10.48
C GLY A 143 -1.12 33.21 -9.62
N LEU A 144 -0.91 33.31 -8.30
CA LEU A 144 -1.29 32.26 -7.35
C LEU A 144 -2.82 32.07 -7.26
N GLU A 145 -3.57 33.18 -7.19
CA GLU A 145 -5.03 33.10 -6.96
C GLU A 145 -5.78 32.43 -8.08
N LEU A 146 -5.46 32.77 -9.34
CA LEU A 146 -6.08 32.14 -10.51
C LEU A 146 -5.64 30.69 -10.69
N ALA A 147 -4.36 30.40 -10.44
CA ALA A 147 -3.84 29.04 -10.51
C ALA A 147 -4.46 28.13 -9.44
N ASP A 148 -4.69 28.61 -8.21
CA ASP A 148 -5.33 27.86 -7.12
C ASP A 148 -6.79 27.57 -7.44
N SER A 149 -7.56 28.55 -7.93
CA SER A 149 -8.97 28.37 -8.29
C SER A 149 -9.14 27.33 -9.41
N GLU A 150 -8.36 27.41 -10.49
CA GLU A 150 -8.39 26.44 -11.59
C GLU A 150 -7.98 25.04 -11.12
N PHE A 151 -6.97 24.96 -10.24
CA PHE A 151 -6.52 23.69 -9.70
C PHE A 151 -7.58 23.03 -8.83
N ARG A 152 -8.25 23.78 -7.94
CA ARG A 152 -9.34 23.27 -7.11
C ARG A 152 -10.51 22.80 -7.95
N GLU A 153 -10.94 23.56 -8.94
CA GLU A 153 -12.01 23.16 -9.84
C GLU A 153 -11.68 21.84 -10.57
N LYS A 154 -10.44 21.67 -11.00
CA LYS A 154 -10.01 20.50 -11.80
C LYS A 154 -9.72 19.26 -10.99
N TYR A 155 -9.24 19.40 -9.75
CA TYR A 155 -8.70 18.28 -8.96
C TYR A 155 -9.43 18.05 -7.63
N ASP A 156 -9.99 19.07 -6.98
CA ASP A 156 -10.69 18.92 -5.68
C ASP A 156 -12.05 18.22 -5.81
N SER A 157 -12.68 18.27 -7.00
CA SER A 157 -13.97 17.62 -7.26
C SER A 157 -13.86 16.09 -7.46
N LYS A 158 -12.65 15.50 -7.52
CA LYS A 158 -12.46 14.10 -7.90
C LYS A 158 -11.76 13.20 -6.88
N GLU A 159 -11.17 13.73 -5.83
CA GLU A 159 -10.47 12.91 -4.82
C GLU A 159 -10.70 13.47 -3.41
N ARG A 160 -11.93 13.48 -2.93
CA ARG A 160 -12.11 13.24 -1.49
C ARG A 160 -11.71 11.78 -1.31
N TYR A 161 -10.55 11.57 -0.73
CA TYR A 161 -10.16 10.25 -0.22
C TYR A 161 -11.25 9.86 0.77
N ASP A 162 -12.04 8.84 0.43
CA ASP A 162 -12.86 8.14 1.38
C ASP A 162 -11.89 7.47 2.36
N VAL A 163 -11.60 8.21 3.42
CA VAL A 163 -10.94 7.70 4.62
C VAL A 163 -12.07 7.26 5.52
N GLU A 164 -12.61 6.08 5.27
CA GLU A 164 -13.32 5.27 6.25
C GLU A 164 -12.38 4.25 6.90
#